data_45a7d4222cc1b49c615e7e907ab48c45
#
_entry.id   45a7d4222cc1b49c615e7e907ab48c45
#
_cell.length_a   1.000
_cell.length_b   1.000
_cell.length_c   1.000
_cell.angle_alpha   90.00
_cell.angle_beta   90.00
_cell.angle_gamma   90.00
#
_symmetry.space_group_name_H-M   'P 1'
#
loop_
_entity.id
_entity.type
_entity.pdbx_description
1 polymer ?
#
loop_
_entity_poly.entity_id
_entity_poly.type
_entity_poly.pdbx_seq_one_letter_code
_entity_poly.pdbx_strand_id
1 'polypeptide(L)'
;MNSLTAALAKKRILLAAHRGISAGNIPCNTVEAYEAAIAFGADIVELDVSISKDGKLYCFHPGMERPHLGSEKPIADMTGDEVEKLRYRNFDDVPTTYPVSTFYDVMARLKGRCFINVDKFWTAMPEISAVIRCLGMEEQVIVKTSPEEKYFAELERVAPDFMYMPIVSDTDSVSEKLLKRKITLAGAEVLFDSEEKAVAGKEYLDFMHENGLAVWVNPIVYDYRAVISAHHTDDVAIAGDPDTGWGWLAERGFDILQTDWLTPADVYLTRKGYRHA
;
A
#
# COMPACT_ATOMS: atom_id res chain seq x y z
N MET A 1 16.18 5.07 14.80
CA MET A 1 15.58 3.89 14.12
C MET A 1 14.08 4.14 14.14
N ASN A 2 13.44 4.25 12.99
CA ASN A 2 11.99 4.44 12.94
C ASN A 2 11.25 3.12 13.26
N SER A 3 9.95 3.19 13.48
CA SER A 3 9.11 2.04 13.85
C SER A 3 9.12 0.93 12.79
N LEU A 4 9.17 1.29 11.50
CA LEU A 4 9.23 0.36 10.36
C LEU A 4 10.55 -0.44 10.34
N THR A 5 11.69 0.24 10.54
CA THR A 5 13.01 -0.42 10.62
C THR A 5 13.06 -1.40 11.80
N ALA A 6 12.45 -1.04 12.95
CA ALA A 6 12.37 -1.95 14.10
C ALA A 6 11.50 -3.18 13.80
N ALA A 7 10.41 -3.03 13.06
CA ALA A 7 9.56 -4.15 12.64
C ALA A 7 10.29 -5.07 11.65
N LEU A 8 11.02 -4.51 10.68
CA LEU A 8 11.84 -5.28 9.73
C LEU A 8 12.96 -6.05 10.44
N ALA A 9 13.65 -5.43 11.40
CA ALA A 9 14.67 -6.11 12.21
C ALA A 9 14.12 -7.34 12.96
N LYS A 10 12.84 -7.30 13.34
CA LYS A 10 12.16 -8.40 14.04
C LYS A 10 11.65 -9.46 13.06
N LYS A 11 11.03 -9.07 11.96
CA LYS A 11 10.30 -9.98 11.06
C LYS A 11 11.03 -10.32 9.76
N ARG A 12 12.06 -9.58 9.39
CA ARG A 12 12.85 -9.63 8.14
C ARG A 12 12.06 -9.17 6.92
N ILE A 13 10.90 -9.72 6.65
CA ILE A 13 9.97 -9.30 5.59
C ILE A 13 8.66 -8.92 6.24
N LEU A 14 8.08 -7.79 5.81
CA LEU A 14 6.74 -7.37 6.18
C LEU A 14 5.77 -7.66 5.04
N LEU A 15 4.55 -8.04 5.40
CA LEU A 15 3.46 -8.27 4.45
C LEU A 15 2.45 -7.14 4.51
N ALA A 16 2.20 -6.53 3.36
CA ALA A 16 1.18 -5.51 3.17
C ALA A 16 -0.04 -6.13 2.48
N ALA A 17 -1.20 -6.04 3.12
CA ALA A 17 -2.47 -6.48 2.55
C ALA A 17 -3.01 -5.38 1.63
N HIS A 18 -3.04 -5.63 0.32
CA HIS A 18 -3.54 -4.73 -0.71
C HIS A 18 -5.04 -4.52 -0.55
N ARG A 19 -5.45 -3.30 -0.18
CA ARG A 19 -6.85 -2.92 0.09
C ARG A 19 -7.54 -3.77 1.17
N GLY A 20 -6.75 -4.35 2.09
CA GLY A 20 -7.22 -5.34 3.07
C GLY A 20 -7.39 -6.75 2.48
N ILE A 21 -8.18 -7.61 3.10
CA ILE A 21 -8.55 -8.92 2.55
C ILE A 21 -9.99 -8.85 2.08
N SER A 22 -10.18 -8.89 0.76
CA SER A 22 -11.49 -9.01 0.14
C SER A 22 -11.76 -10.47 -0.22
N ALA A 23 -12.76 -11.07 0.42
CA ALA A 23 -13.15 -12.45 0.16
C ALA A 23 -14.64 -12.66 0.41
N GLY A 24 -15.26 -13.58 -0.33
CA GLY A 24 -16.70 -13.82 -0.24
C GLY A 24 -17.49 -12.56 -0.59
N ASN A 25 -18.22 -12.00 0.38
CA ASN A 25 -18.99 -10.78 0.20
C ASN A 25 -18.33 -9.54 0.83
N ILE A 26 -17.15 -9.68 1.44
CA ILE A 26 -16.41 -8.54 2.01
C ILE A 26 -15.68 -7.81 0.87
N PRO A 27 -16.05 -6.54 0.56
CA PRO A 27 -15.37 -5.78 -0.46
C PRO A 27 -14.01 -5.25 0.04
N CYS A 28 -13.09 -5.00 -0.88
CA CYS A 28 -11.84 -4.29 -0.59
C CYS A 28 -12.10 -2.83 -0.15
N ASN A 29 -11.10 -2.22 0.49
CA ASN A 29 -11.18 -0.84 1.01
C ASN A 29 -12.34 -0.63 2.01
N THR A 30 -12.70 -1.65 2.79
CA THR A 30 -13.69 -1.59 3.87
C THR A 30 -13.08 -1.89 5.23
N VAL A 31 -13.71 -1.43 6.29
CA VAL A 31 -13.28 -1.73 7.67
C VAL A 31 -13.16 -3.24 7.87
N GLU A 32 -14.12 -4.01 7.36
CA GLU A 32 -14.15 -5.47 7.49
C GLU A 32 -12.98 -6.15 6.76
N ALA A 33 -12.60 -5.64 5.58
CA ALA A 33 -11.43 -6.14 4.84
C ALA A 33 -10.12 -5.87 5.61
N TYR A 34 -10.01 -4.71 6.26
CA TYR A 34 -8.84 -4.37 7.07
C TYR A 34 -8.78 -5.15 8.38
N GLU A 35 -9.93 -5.34 9.04
CA GLU A 35 -10.03 -6.19 10.22
C GLU A 35 -9.63 -7.64 9.91
N ALA A 36 -10.08 -8.17 8.76
CA ALA A 36 -9.67 -9.48 8.28
C ALA A 36 -8.17 -9.53 8.04
N ALA A 37 -7.58 -8.52 7.38
CA ALA A 37 -6.15 -8.47 7.14
C ALA A 37 -5.33 -8.51 8.44
N ILE A 38 -5.72 -7.73 9.45
CA ILE A 38 -5.07 -7.75 10.77
C ILE A 38 -5.23 -9.11 11.46
N ALA A 39 -6.43 -9.69 11.42
CA ALA A 39 -6.70 -10.99 12.02
C ALA A 39 -5.88 -12.12 11.37
N PHE A 40 -5.56 -11.99 10.09
CA PHE A 40 -4.71 -12.93 9.33
C PHE A 40 -3.22 -12.54 9.32
N GLY A 41 -2.80 -11.60 10.15
CA GLY A 41 -1.38 -11.33 10.41
C GLY A 41 -0.70 -10.33 9.49
N ALA A 42 -1.46 -9.43 8.83
CA ALA A 42 -0.88 -8.32 8.09
C ALA A 42 -0.05 -7.41 9.01
N ASP A 43 1.15 -7.05 8.57
CA ASP A 43 1.97 -6.05 9.24
C ASP A 43 1.57 -4.64 8.83
N ILE A 44 1.16 -4.53 7.58
CA ILE A 44 0.74 -3.29 6.92
C ILE A 44 -0.62 -3.54 6.27
N VAL A 45 -1.52 -2.61 6.42
CA VAL A 45 -2.74 -2.52 5.62
C VAL A 45 -2.54 -1.41 4.60
N GLU A 46 -2.72 -1.71 3.33
CA GLU A 46 -2.75 -0.69 2.29
C GLU A 46 -4.20 -0.28 2.05
N LEU A 47 -4.42 1.00 1.82
CA LEU A 47 -5.72 1.60 1.52
C LEU A 47 -5.59 2.75 0.51
N ASP A 48 -6.59 2.84 -0.36
CA ASP A 48 -6.73 3.95 -1.31
C ASP A 48 -7.58 5.09 -0.72
N VAL A 49 -7.27 6.33 -1.09
CA VAL A 49 -8.07 7.49 -0.67
C VAL A 49 -8.69 8.18 -1.87
N SER A 50 -10.00 8.42 -1.80
CA SER A 50 -10.75 9.30 -2.68
C SER A 50 -11.29 10.50 -1.90
N ILE A 51 -11.37 11.65 -2.57
CA ILE A 51 -11.97 12.87 -2.02
C ILE A 51 -13.26 13.21 -2.76
N SER A 52 -14.34 13.49 -2.05
CA SER A 52 -15.59 13.94 -2.64
C SER A 52 -15.53 15.43 -3.04
N LYS A 53 -16.51 15.87 -3.85
CA LYS A 53 -16.63 17.26 -4.32
C LYS A 53 -16.68 18.30 -3.19
N ASP A 54 -17.23 17.93 -2.03
CA ASP A 54 -17.35 18.77 -0.84
C ASP A 54 -16.25 18.51 0.19
N GLY A 55 -15.16 17.78 -0.19
CA GLY A 55 -13.94 17.66 0.59
C GLY A 55 -13.96 16.51 1.64
N LYS A 56 -14.95 15.63 1.65
CA LYS A 56 -14.93 14.44 2.53
C LYS A 56 -14.00 13.36 1.96
N LEU A 57 -13.22 12.72 2.83
CA LEU A 57 -12.29 11.67 2.46
C LEU A 57 -12.91 10.29 2.69
N TYR A 58 -12.71 9.38 1.74
CA TYR A 58 -13.22 8.01 1.75
C TYR A 58 -12.12 7.01 1.42
N CYS A 59 -12.20 5.80 1.98
CA CYS A 59 -11.37 4.68 1.57
C CYS A 59 -11.97 4.05 0.32
N PHE A 60 -11.42 4.42 -0.84
CA PHE A 60 -11.90 3.93 -2.13
C PHE A 60 -10.87 4.20 -3.24
N HIS A 61 -10.69 3.26 -4.15
CA HIS A 61 -9.79 3.45 -5.30
C HIS A 61 -10.49 4.27 -6.40
N PRO A 62 -10.00 5.50 -6.72
CA PRO A 62 -10.58 6.31 -7.78
C PRO A 62 -10.62 5.56 -9.13
N GLY A 63 -11.74 5.67 -9.83
CA GLY A 63 -11.96 4.99 -11.12
C GLY A 63 -12.56 3.59 -11.02
N MET A 64 -12.81 3.08 -9.80
CA MET A 64 -13.42 1.78 -9.55
C MET A 64 -14.92 1.89 -9.19
N GLU A 65 -15.52 3.07 -9.36
CA GLU A 65 -16.92 3.33 -8.99
C GLU A 65 -17.90 2.43 -9.75
N ARG A 66 -17.67 2.25 -11.03
CA ARG A 66 -18.56 1.41 -11.85
C ARG A 66 -18.52 -0.06 -11.42
N PRO A 67 -17.36 -0.74 -11.39
CA PRO A 67 -17.30 -2.15 -11.01
C PRO A 67 -17.64 -2.40 -9.54
N HIS A 68 -17.29 -1.50 -8.61
CA HIS A 68 -17.47 -1.76 -7.19
C HIS A 68 -18.78 -1.19 -6.62
N LEU A 69 -19.33 -0.12 -7.20
CA LEU A 69 -20.49 0.59 -6.67
C LEU A 69 -21.66 0.64 -7.67
N GLY A 70 -21.44 0.23 -8.92
CA GLY A 70 -22.42 0.35 -9.99
C GLY A 70 -22.70 1.81 -10.37
N SER A 71 -21.80 2.74 -10.07
CA SER A 71 -21.94 4.17 -10.36
C SER A 71 -21.07 4.59 -11.54
N GLU A 72 -21.68 5.29 -12.51
CA GLU A 72 -20.93 5.93 -13.60
C GLU A 72 -20.29 7.26 -13.17
N LYS A 73 -20.74 7.85 -12.07
CA LYS A 73 -20.24 9.11 -11.52
C LYS A 73 -19.07 8.82 -10.59
N PRO A 74 -17.90 9.45 -10.79
CA PRO A 74 -16.78 9.29 -9.86
C PRO A 74 -17.04 9.96 -8.50
N ILE A 75 -16.47 9.45 -7.43
CA ILE A 75 -16.59 10.01 -6.07
C ILE A 75 -16.19 11.49 -6.05
N ALA A 76 -15.16 11.86 -6.80
CA ALA A 76 -14.68 13.24 -6.89
C ALA A 76 -15.76 14.24 -7.40
N ASP A 77 -16.77 13.76 -8.09
CA ASP A 77 -17.88 14.59 -8.58
C ASP A 77 -19.11 14.52 -7.67
N MET A 78 -19.12 13.64 -6.65
CA MET A 78 -20.22 13.45 -5.69
C MET A 78 -20.04 14.31 -4.45
N THR A 79 -21.14 14.69 -3.83
CA THR A 79 -21.12 15.16 -2.43
C THR A 79 -20.99 13.98 -1.47
N GLY A 80 -20.54 14.22 -0.24
CA GLY A 80 -20.48 13.18 0.78
C GLY A 80 -21.84 12.49 1.00
N ASP A 81 -22.94 13.25 0.99
CA ASP A 81 -24.29 12.70 1.12
C ASP A 81 -24.69 11.77 -0.04
N GLU A 82 -24.13 11.98 -1.24
CA GLU A 82 -24.30 11.07 -2.37
C GLU A 82 -23.48 9.80 -2.17
N VAL A 83 -22.21 9.90 -1.75
CA VAL A 83 -21.32 8.76 -1.50
C VAL A 83 -21.84 7.85 -0.39
N GLU A 84 -22.35 8.41 0.70
CA GLU A 84 -22.87 7.66 1.85
C GLU A 84 -24.10 6.80 1.54
N LYS A 85 -24.79 7.10 0.43
CA LYS A 85 -25.92 6.28 -0.06
C LYS A 85 -25.47 5.08 -0.90
N LEU A 86 -24.21 5.09 -1.38
CA LEU A 86 -23.69 4.00 -2.19
C LEU A 86 -23.45 2.75 -1.33
N ARG A 87 -23.51 1.61 -1.99
CA ARG A 87 -23.18 0.31 -1.40
C ARG A 87 -22.30 -0.44 -2.37
N TYR A 88 -21.31 -1.14 -1.83
CA TYR A 88 -20.48 -2.03 -2.61
C TYR A 88 -21.32 -3.14 -3.25
N ARG A 89 -20.87 -3.59 -4.41
CA ARG A 89 -21.38 -4.80 -5.07
C ARG A 89 -20.42 -5.96 -4.79
N ASN A 90 -20.97 -7.16 -4.68
CA ASN A 90 -20.14 -8.36 -4.59
C ASN A 90 -19.68 -8.81 -5.99
N PHE A 91 -18.93 -9.90 -6.03
CA PHE A 91 -18.41 -10.47 -7.28
C PHE A 91 -19.51 -10.82 -8.30
N ASP A 92 -20.70 -11.17 -7.85
CA ASP A 92 -21.86 -11.49 -8.70
C ASP A 92 -22.67 -10.25 -9.11
N ASP A 93 -22.11 -9.05 -8.92
CA ASP A 93 -22.75 -7.77 -9.22
C ASP A 93 -24.06 -7.51 -8.42
N VAL A 94 -24.15 -8.10 -7.22
CA VAL A 94 -25.29 -7.91 -6.31
C VAL A 94 -24.93 -6.86 -5.25
N PRO A 95 -25.79 -5.85 -5.01
CA PRO A 95 -25.57 -4.87 -3.93
C PRO A 95 -25.44 -5.56 -2.56
N THR A 96 -24.41 -5.19 -1.82
CA THR A 96 -24.18 -5.63 -0.44
C THR A 96 -24.74 -4.61 0.57
N THR A 97 -24.55 -4.83 1.85
CA THR A 97 -24.84 -3.86 2.91
C THR A 97 -23.66 -2.95 3.22
N TYR A 98 -22.48 -3.18 2.65
CA TYR A 98 -21.25 -2.44 2.95
C TYR A 98 -21.28 -1.03 2.34
N PRO A 99 -21.17 0.04 3.16
CA PRO A 99 -21.03 1.41 2.68
C PRO A 99 -19.59 1.69 2.24
N VAL A 100 -19.38 2.78 1.51
CA VAL A 100 -18.05 3.35 1.34
C VAL A 100 -17.61 3.95 2.66
N SER A 101 -16.51 3.44 3.23
CA SER A 101 -16.02 3.84 4.54
C SER A 101 -15.36 5.22 4.50
N THR A 102 -15.62 6.07 5.49
CA THR A 102 -14.88 7.34 5.61
C THR A 102 -13.44 7.06 6.01
N PHE A 103 -12.50 7.88 5.51
CA PHE A 103 -11.09 7.74 5.86
C PHE A 103 -10.86 7.92 7.37
N TYR A 104 -11.57 8.87 8.00
CA TYR A 104 -11.47 9.10 9.44
C TYR A 104 -11.86 7.86 10.26
N ASP A 105 -12.99 7.23 9.96
CA ASP A 105 -13.47 6.08 10.72
C ASP A 105 -12.53 4.87 10.57
N VAL A 106 -12.02 4.64 9.33
CA VAL A 106 -11.02 3.60 9.07
C VAL A 106 -9.76 3.85 9.88
N MET A 107 -9.19 5.06 9.80
CA MET A 107 -7.96 5.39 10.51
C MET A 107 -8.13 5.28 12.03
N ALA A 108 -9.23 5.78 12.57
CA ALA A 108 -9.55 5.66 14.00
C ALA A 108 -9.65 4.19 14.44
N ARG A 109 -10.23 3.34 13.61
CA ARG A 109 -10.36 1.90 13.87
C ARG A 109 -9.03 1.15 13.84
N LEU A 110 -8.12 1.56 12.97
CA LEU A 110 -6.81 0.90 12.76
C LEU A 110 -5.69 1.46 13.67
N LYS A 111 -5.96 2.53 14.42
CA LYS A 111 -4.96 3.18 15.27
C LYS A 111 -4.29 2.21 16.24
N GLY A 112 -2.93 2.17 16.20
CA GLY A 112 -2.09 1.37 17.09
C GLY A 112 -2.08 -0.14 16.80
N ARG A 113 -2.65 -0.60 15.67
CA ARG A 113 -2.84 -2.02 15.41
C ARG A 113 -1.91 -2.60 14.34
N CYS A 114 -1.57 -1.82 13.33
CA CYS A 114 -0.68 -2.19 12.22
C CYS A 114 -0.08 -0.93 11.61
N PHE A 115 0.90 -1.05 10.72
CA PHE A 115 1.22 0.07 9.83
C PHE A 115 0.13 0.26 8.80
N ILE A 116 0.01 1.48 8.28
CA ILE A 116 -0.99 1.82 7.27
C ILE A 116 -0.29 2.50 6.10
N ASN A 117 -0.35 1.90 4.92
CA ASN A 117 0.03 2.58 3.70
C ASN A 117 -1.18 3.33 3.14
N VAL A 118 -1.05 4.63 3.06
CA VAL A 118 -2.08 5.52 2.50
C VAL A 118 -1.71 5.79 1.04
N ASP A 119 -2.32 5.02 0.11
CA ASP A 119 -2.16 5.25 -1.32
C ASP A 119 -3.05 6.39 -1.81
N LYS A 120 -2.74 6.93 -2.99
CA LYS A 120 -3.37 8.15 -3.53
C LYS A 120 -3.19 9.38 -2.61
N PHE A 121 -2.20 9.37 -1.71
CA PHE A 121 -1.91 10.49 -0.79
C PHE A 121 -1.79 11.83 -1.53
N TRP A 122 -1.23 11.83 -2.74
CA TRP A 122 -1.05 13.01 -3.58
C TRP A 122 -2.36 13.68 -4.03
N THR A 123 -3.50 13.02 -3.90
CA THR A 123 -4.80 13.58 -4.31
C THR A 123 -5.33 14.64 -3.36
N ALA A 124 -4.97 14.55 -2.07
CA ALA A 124 -5.46 15.45 -1.03
C ALA A 124 -4.47 15.49 0.17
N MET A 125 -3.19 15.79 -0.10
CA MET A 125 -2.12 15.72 0.91
C MET A 125 -2.43 16.54 2.18
N PRO A 126 -2.91 17.80 2.12
CA PRO A 126 -3.24 18.56 3.31
C PRO A 126 -4.38 17.95 4.13
N GLU A 127 -5.47 17.55 3.47
CA GLU A 127 -6.67 17.01 4.12
C GLU A 127 -6.39 15.65 4.76
N ILE A 128 -5.70 14.76 4.05
CA ILE A 128 -5.27 13.45 4.58
C ILE A 128 -4.35 13.64 5.78
N SER A 129 -3.35 14.55 5.66
CA SER A 129 -2.43 14.85 6.75
C SER A 129 -3.13 15.41 7.99
N ALA A 130 -4.16 16.23 7.80
CA ALA A 130 -4.94 16.78 8.90
C ALA A 130 -5.66 15.69 9.70
N VAL A 131 -6.25 14.68 9.03
CA VAL A 131 -6.89 13.53 9.67
C VAL A 131 -5.87 12.69 10.44
N ILE A 132 -4.72 12.37 9.83
CA ILE A 132 -3.66 11.58 10.46
C ILE A 132 -3.16 12.27 11.73
N ARG A 133 -2.90 13.58 11.68
CA ARG A 133 -2.46 14.37 12.84
C ARG A 133 -3.54 14.49 13.91
N CYS A 134 -4.79 14.71 13.52
CA CYS A 134 -5.91 14.73 14.46
C CYS A 134 -6.00 13.45 15.30
N LEU A 135 -5.64 12.32 14.68
CA LEU A 135 -5.63 11.01 15.34
C LEU A 135 -4.29 10.69 16.03
N GLY A 136 -3.21 11.47 15.82
CA GLY A 136 -1.88 11.21 16.35
C GLY A 136 -1.30 9.90 15.83
N MET A 137 -1.30 9.72 14.50
CA MET A 137 -0.90 8.48 13.83
C MET A 137 0.32 8.67 12.91
N GLU A 138 1.08 9.74 13.07
CA GLU A 138 2.21 10.13 12.21
C GLU A 138 3.26 9.01 12.09
N GLU A 139 3.54 8.31 13.18
CA GLU A 139 4.53 7.23 13.23
C GLU A 139 4.00 5.88 12.73
N GLN A 140 2.70 5.80 12.40
CA GLN A 140 2.03 4.58 11.97
C GLN A 140 1.81 4.53 10.47
N VAL A 141 1.88 5.68 9.78
CA VAL A 141 1.53 5.78 8.37
C VAL A 141 2.75 5.78 7.46
N ILE A 142 2.58 5.15 6.31
CA ILE A 142 3.49 5.20 5.17
C ILE A 142 2.73 5.90 4.04
N VAL A 143 3.28 6.98 3.51
CA VAL A 143 2.68 7.74 2.41
C VAL A 143 3.54 7.64 1.17
N LYS A 144 2.93 7.61 0.00
CA LYS A 144 3.60 7.42 -1.28
C LYS A 144 3.17 8.46 -2.30
N THR A 145 4.07 8.80 -3.22
CA THR A 145 3.77 9.61 -4.42
C THR A 145 4.65 9.19 -5.58
N SER A 146 4.29 9.58 -6.80
CA SER A 146 5.26 9.58 -7.92
C SER A 146 6.44 10.52 -7.60
N PRO A 147 7.64 10.28 -8.18
CA PRO A 147 8.87 10.97 -7.83
C PRO A 147 8.98 12.35 -8.49
N GLU A 148 7.99 13.24 -8.25
CA GLU A 148 7.92 14.58 -8.83
C GLU A 148 8.22 15.65 -7.77
N GLU A 149 8.97 16.68 -8.17
CA GLU A 149 9.40 17.77 -7.28
C GLU A 149 8.23 18.49 -6.59
N LYS A 150 7.10 18.64 -7.29
CA LYS A 150 5.89 19.27 -6.69
C LYS A 150 5.38 18.52 -5.46
N TYR A 151 5.46 17.16 -5.48
CA TYR A 151 5.05 16.34 -4.34
C TYR A 151 6.06 16.39 -3.21
N PHE A 152 7.35 16.43 -3.52
CA PHE A 152 8.38 16.57 -2.48
C PHE A 152 8.25 17.91 -1.74
N ALA A 153 8.05 19.00 -2.49
CA ALA A 153 7.83 20.32 -1.89
C ALA A 153 6.58 20.37 -1.02
N GLU A 154 5.49 19.77 -1.47
CA GLU A 154 4.26 19.70 -0.70
C GLU A 154 4.41 18.79 0.53
N LEU A 155 5.08 17.64 0.41
CA LEU A 155 5.36 16.75 1.53
C LEU A 155 6.19 17.46 2.62
N GLU A 156 7.26 18.18 2.23
CA GLU A 156 8.05 18.98 3.17
C GLU A 156 7.21 20.03 3.93
N ARG A 157 6.16 20.52 3.29
CA ARG A 157 5.27 21.54 3.86
C ARG A 157 4.24 20.96 4.81
N VAL A 158 3.61 19.81 4.47
CA VAL A 158 2.44 19.31 5.19
C VAL A 158 2.70 18.07 6.04
N ALA A 159 3.67 17.23 5.65
CA ALA A 159 3.90 15.93 6.29
C ALA A 159 5.39 15.49 6.28
N PRO A 160 6.34 16.36 6.69
CA PRO A 160 7.78 16.02 6.64
C PRO A 160 8.18 14.89 7.58
N ASP A 161 7.38 14.61 8.58
CA ASP A 161 7.55 13.63 9.63
C ASP A 161 6.85 12.27 9.37
N PHE A 162 6.03 12.17 8.30
CA PHE A 162 5.43 10.90 7.91
C PHE A 162 6.46 10.01 7.22
N MET A 163 6.39 8.70 7.43
CA MET A 163 7.23 7.76 6.69
C MET A 163 6.88 7.82 5.20
N TYR A 164 7.83 8.24 4.40
CA TYR A 164 7.63 8.47 2.97
C TYR A 164 8.39 7.47 2.11
N MET A 165 7.75 7.00 1.05
CA MET A 165 8.36 6.17 0.00
C MET A 165 7.98 6.71 -1.39
N PRO A 166 8.93 7.15 -2.24
CA PRO A 166 8.64 7.43 -3.64
C PRO A 166 8.28 6.14 -4.37
N ILE A 167 7.39 6.21 -5.37
CA ILE A 167 7.11 5.11 -6.30
C ILE A 167 8.02 5.30 -7.51
N VAL A 168 9.00 4.41 -7.67
CA VAL A 168 10.00 4.49 -8.77
C VAL A 168 9.86 3.30 -9.70
N SER A 169 10.08 3.52 -11.01
CA SER A 169 9.95 2.48 -12.03
C SER A 169 11.29 2.27 -12.72
N ASP A 170 11.71 1.01 -12.84
CA ASP A 170 12.92 0.54 -13.52
C ASP A 170 14.25 1.09 -12.98
N THR A 171 14.28 2.37 -12.64
CA THR A 171 15.44 3.06 -12.07
C THR A 171 14.99 4.02 -10.96
N ASP A 172 15.87 4.28 -9.99
CA ASP A 172 15.66 5.28 -8.96
C ASP A 172 16.69 6.41 -9.09
N SER A 173 16.21 7.60 -9.41
CA SER A 173 17.05 8.80 -9.53
C SER A 173 16.82 9.81 -8.39
N VAL A 174 15.98 9.48 -7.41
CA VAL A 174 15.52 10.44 -6.40
C VAL A 174 15.89 10.07 -4.97
N SER A 175 15.97 8.80 -4.58
CA SER A 175 16.19 8.39 -3.19
C SER A 175 17.45 9.00 -2.59
N GLU A 176 18.58 9.01 -3.31
CA GLU A 176 19.81 9.67 -2.85
C GLU A 176 19.63 11.18 -2.59
N LYS A 177 18.82 11.86 -3.41
CA LYS A 177 18.52 13.28 -3.25
C LYS A 177 17.60 13.51 -2.07
N LEU A 178 16.61 12.62 -1.88
CA LEU A 178 15.64 12.69 -0.79
C LEU A 178 16.27 12.52 0.58
N LEU A 179 17.35 11.73 0.71
CA LEU A 179 18.15 11.63 1.94
C LEU A 179 18.68 12.98 2.45
N LYS A 180 18.80 13.98 1.56
CA LYS A 180 19.32 15.32 1.88
C LYS A 180 18.20 16.33 2.13
N ARG A 181 16.92 15.92 2.02
CA ARG A 181 15.73 16.79 2.21
C ARG A 181 15.16 16.67 3.64
N LYS A 182 14.28 17.60 3.96
CA LYS A 182 13.52 17.55 5.23
C LYS A 182 12.27 16.67 5.08
N ILE A 183 12.51 15.40 4.76
CA ILE A 183 11.49 14.36 4.57
C ILE A 183 11.95 13.14 5.34
N THR A 184 11.04 12.47 6.02
CA THR A 184 11.32 11.19 6.68
C THR A 184 11.28 10.06 5.66
N LEU A 185 12.35 9.92 4.86
CA LEU A 185 12.45 8.85 3.87
C LEU A 185 12.56 7.51 4.59
N ALA A 186 11.62 6.60 4.33
CA ALA A 186 11.55 5.27 4.93
C ALA A 186 11.97 4.16 3.97
N GLY A 187 11.96 4.44 2.66
CA GLY A 187 12.29 3.47 1.62
C GLY A 187 11.81 3.95 0.25
N ALA A 188 11.62 2.99 -0.67
CA ALA A 188 11.01 3.22 -1.97
C ALA A 188 10.11 2.04 -2.35
N GLU A 189 8.99 2.32 -3.01
CA GLU A 189 8.24 1.32 -3.75
C GLU A 189 8.80 1.21 -5.15
N VAL A 190 9.14 -0.02 -5.57
CA VAL A 190 9.76 -0.26 -6.87
C VAL A 190 8.83 -1.03 -7.80
N LEU A 191 8.75 -0.58 -9.05
CA LEU A 191 8.03 -1.21 -10.13
C LEU A 191 9.03 -1.55 -11.24
N PHE A 192 9.04 -2.79 -11.72
CA PHE A 192 9.94 -3.22 -12.77
C PHE A 192 9.33 -4.32 -13.63
N ASP A 193 9.57 -4.25 -14.93
CA ASP A 193 9.04 -5.21 -15.92
C ASP A 193 10.01 -6.33 -16.27
N SER A 194 11.27 -6.24 -15.83
CA SER A 194 12.32 -7.22 -16.05
C SER A 194 13.26 -7.30 -14.84
N GLU A 195 13.80 -8.52 -14.57
CA GLU A 195 14.80 -8.76 -13.52
C GLU A 195 16.12 -7.99 -13.71
N GLU A 196 16.37 -7.50 -14.93
CA GLU A 196 17.58 -6.75 -15.30
C GLU A 196 17.48 -5.27 -14.94
N LYS A 197 16.32 -4.79 -14.50
CA LYS A 197 16.14 -3.37 -14.13
C LYS A 197 16.95 -3.01 -12.89
N ALA A 198 17.44 -1.79 -12.87
CA ALA A 198 18.34 -1.32 -11.81
C ALA A 198 17.75 -1.49 -10.41
N VAL A 199 16.46 -1.17 -10.23
CA VAL A 199 15.74 -1.28 -8.93
C VAL A 199 15.54 -2.73 -8.45
N ALA A 200 15.68 -3.72 -9.33
CA ALA A 200 15.67 -5.14 -8.99
C ALA A 200 17.07 -5.70 -8.73
N GLY A 201 18.13 -4.92 -9.02
CA GLY A 201 19.51 -5.32 -8.89
C GLY A 201 20.05 -5.28 -7.46
N LYS A 202 21.03 -6.15 -7.18
CA LYS A 202 21.68 -6.20 -5.86
C LYS A 202 22.31 -4.86 -5.45
N GLU A 203 22.93 -4.15 -6.36
CA GLU A 203 23.59 -2.86 -6.11
C GLU A 203 22.60 -1.82 -5.54
N TYR A 204 21.40 -1.76 -6.10
CA TYR A 204 20.35 -0.88 -5.61
C TYR A 204 19.84 -1.29 -4.21
N LEU A 205 19.58 -2.58 -4.02
CA LEU A 205 19.12 -3.09 -2.72
C LEU A 205 20.17 -2.88 -1.62
N ASP A 206 21.46 -3.14 -1.92
CA ASP A 206 22.54 -2.86 -0.98
C ASP A 206 22.61 -1.36 -0.63
N PHE A 207 22.50 -0.46 -1.63
CA PHE A 207 22.46 0.99 -1.39
C PHE A 207 21.31 1.39 -0.47
N MET A 208 20.12 0.87 -0.70
CA MET A 208 18.96 1.16 0.14
C MET A 208 19.17 0.67 1.57
N HIS A 209 19.61 -0.56 1.76
CA HIS A 209 19.86 -1.15 3.08
C HIS A 209 21.00 -0.45 3.84
N GLU A 210 22.09 -0.09 3.18
CA GLU A 210 23.20 0.66 3.78
C GLU A 210 22.75 2.03 4.31
N ASN A 211 21.71 2.61 3.71
CA ASN A 211 21.11 3.86 4.16
C ASN A 211 19.92 3.65 5.12
N GLY A 212 19.63 2.40 5.53
CA GLY A 212 18.53 2.07 6.45
C GLY A 212 17.14 2.25 5.83
N LEU A 213 17.04 2.16 4.50
CA LEU A 213 15.82 2.32 3.71
C LEU A 213 15.26 0.96 3.32
N ALA A 214 13.93 0.80 3.42
CA ALA A 214 13.24 -0.40 2.98
C ALA A 214 12.92 -0.37 1.48
N VAL A 215 12.85 -1.55 0.87
CA VAL A 215 12.41 -1.69 -0.53
C VAL A 215 11.09 -2.47 -0.59
N TRP A 216 10.07 -1.79 -1.08
CA TRP A 216 8.71 -2.30 -1.23
C TRP A 216 8.48 -2.79 -2.65
N VAL A 217 7.94 -3.99 -2.82
CA VAL A 217 7.61 -4.59 -4.11
C VAL A 217 6.17 -5.11 -4.13
N ASN A 218 5.58 -5.15 -5.32
CA ASN A 218 4.17 -5.51 -5.53
C ASN A 218 4.05 -6.81 -6.36
N PRO A 219 3.96 -7.99 -5.74
CA PRO A 219 3.59 -9.23 -6.45
C PRO A 219 2.13 -9.28 -6.91
N ILE A 220 1.29 -8.29 -6.59
CA ILE A 220 -0.09 -8.23 -7.04
C ILE A 220 -0.22 -8.12 -8.57
N VAL A 221 -1.33 -8.62 -9.12
CA VAL A 221 -1.67 -8.50 -10.55
C VAL A 221 -2.98 -7.71 -10.68
N TYR A 222 -2.90 -6.42 -10.93
CA TYR A 222 -4.08 -5.58 -11.15
C TYR A 222 -4.42 -5.39 -12.64
N ASP A 223 -3.45 -5.53 -13.53
CA ASP A 223 -3.62 -5.51 -14.99
C ASP A 223 -2.54 -6.41 -15.62
N TYR A 224 -2.95 -7.45 -16.34
CA TYR A 224 -2.04 -8.38 -17.00
C TYR A 224 -1.13 -7.76 -18.07
N ARG A 225 -1.43 -6.51 -18.50
CA ARG A 225 -0.58 -5.73 -19.41
C ARG A 225 0.46 -4.89 -18.67
N ALA A 226 0.30 -4.69 -17.36
CA ALA A 226 1.19 -3.91 -16.53
C ALA A 226 2.04 -4.85 -15.67
N VAL A 227 3.25 -5.14 -16.13
CA VAL A 227 4.23 -5.93 -15.36
C VAL A 227 4.94 -5.02 -14.39
N ILE A 228 4.83 -5.29 -13.09
CA ILE A 228 5.36 -4.44 -12.02
C ILE A 228 6.34 -5.14 -11.07
N SER A 229 6.59 -6.45 -11.28
CA SER A 229 7.53 -7.27 -10.50
C SER A 229 8.19 -8.36 -11.35
N ALA A 230 8.48 -8.09 -12.64
CA ALA A 230 9.09 -9.03 -13.59
C ALA A 230 8.41 -10.40 -13.61
N HIS A 231 7.08 -10.45 -13.50
CA HIS A 231 6.27 -11.66 -13.41
C HIS A 231 6.45 -12.51 -12.13
N HIS A 232 7.18 -12.03 -11.11
CA HIS A 232 7.22 -12.64 -9.78
C HIS A 232 5.97 -12.23 -9.00
N THR A 233 4.86 -12.94 -9.26
CA THR A 233 3.52 -12.50 -8.87
C THR A 233 2.83 -13.48 -7.90
N ASP A 234 1.79 -12.96 -7.25
CA ASP A 234 0.87 -13.77 -6.45
C ASP A 234 0.23 -14.88 -7.28
N ASP A 235 -0.16 -14.59 -8.54
CA ASP A 235 -0.77 -15.58 -9.42
C ASP A 235 0.18 -16.75 -9.71
N VAL A 236 1.46 -16.48 -9.98
CA VAL A 236 2.49 -17.53 -10.17
C VAL A 236 2.65 -18.36 -8.91
N ALA A 237 2.73 -17.71 -7.75
CA ALA A 237 2.90 -18.39 -6.47
C ALA A 237 1.72 -19.30 -6.13
N ILE A 238 0.49 -18.83 -6.31
CA ILE A 238 -0.74 -19.59 -6.02
C ILE A 238 -0.99 -20.67 -7.05
N ALA A 239 -0.58 -20.48 -8.31
CA ALA A 239 -0.69 -21.51 -9.35
C ALA A 239 0.25 -22.71 -9.14
N GLY A 240 1.12 -22.69 -8.12
CA GLY A 240 1.93 -23.82 -7.69
C GLY A 240 3.45 -23.62 -7.73
N ASP A 241 3.92 -22.42 -8.05
CA ASP A 241 5.34 -22.07 -8.04
C ASP A 241 5.64 -20.85 -7.13
N PRO A 242 5.48 -21.00 -5.80
CA PRO A 242 5.77 -19.92 -4.87
C PRO A 242 7.27 -19.58 -4.79
N ASP A 243 8.17 -20.48 -5.21
CA ASP A 243 9.60 -20.20 -5.25
C ASP A 243 9.92 -19.15 -6.35
N THR A 244 9.30 -19.27 -7.53
CA THR A 244 9.41 -18.25 -8.58
C THR A 244 8.64 -16.98 -8.25
N GLY A 245 7.49 -17.07 -7.60
CA GLY A 245 6.69 -15.91 -7.19
C GLY A 245 7.33 -15.18 -6.01
N TRP A 246 6.91 -15.49 -4.80
CA TRP A 246 7.36 -14.81 -3.58
C TRP A 246 8.80 -15.14 -3.18
N GLY A 247 9.29 -16.35 -3.49
CA GLY A 247 10.63 -16.82 -3.14
C GLY A 247 11.70 -15.97 -3.79
N TRP A 248 11.60 -15.73 -5.09
CA TRP A 248 12.54 -14.90 -5.82
C TRP A 248 12.64 -13.48 -5.21
N LEU A 249 11.49 -12.88 -4.88
CA LEU A 249 11.45 -11.55 -4.26
C LEU A 249 12.14 -11.55 -2.89
N ALA A 250 11.88 -12.57 -2.07
CA ALA A 250 12.50 -12.72 -0.75
C ALA A 250 14.02 -12.94 -0.84
N GLU A 251 14.48 -13.81 -1.76
CA GLU A 251 15.91 -14.10 -1.97
C GLU A 251 16.66 -12.91 -2.53
N ARG A 252 15.99 -12.09 -3.35
CA ARG A 252 16.58 -10.87 -3.88
C ARG A 252 16.83 -9.83 -2.78
N GLY A 253 16.05 -9.82 -1.69
CA GLY A 253 16.20 -8.95 -0.53
C GLY A 253 15.18 -7.82 -0.45
N PHE A 254 14.00 -7.98 -1.07
CA PHE A 254 12.90 -7.04 -0.87
C PHE A 254 12.34 -7.16 0.56
N ASP A 255 12.05 -6.03 1.18
CA ASP A 255 11.68 -5.93 2.59
C ASP A 255 10.18 -5.99 2.84
N ILE A 256 9.38 -5.45 1.91
CA ILE A 256 7.93 -5.37 2.02
C ILE A 256 7.29 -5.94 0.75
N LEU A 257 6.44 -6.95 0.90
CA LEU A 257 5.67 -7.54 -0.19
C LEU A 257 4.21 -7.15 -0.02
N GLN A 258 3.64 -6.43 -1.00
CA GLN A 258 2.21 -6.12 -1.05
C GLN A 258 1.48 -7.21 -1.83
N THR A 259 0.60 -7.95 -1.16
CA THR A 259 -0.03 -9.15 -1.70
C THR A 259 -1.55 -9.14 -1.53
N ASP A 260 -2.25 -9.77 -2.48
CA ASP A 260 -3.67 -10.14 -2.37
C ASP A 260 -3.87 -11.48 -1.64
N TRP A 261 -2.78 -12.25 -1.44
CA TRP A 261 -2.79 -13.59 -0.88
C TRP A 261 -2.01 -13.70 0.44
N LEU A 262 -2.37 -12.84 1.40
CA LEU A 262 -1.65 -12.64 2.66
C LEU A 262 -1.29 -13.94 3.39
N THR A 263 -2.27 -14.79 3.71
CA THR A 263 -2.04 -16.03 4.48
C THR A 263 -1.16 -17.04 3.72
N PRO A 264 -1.40 -17.34 2.44
CA PRO A 264 -0.49 -18.19 1.68
C PRO A 264 0.94 -17.68 1.61
N ALA A 265 1.12 -16.36 1.41
CA ALA A 265 2.44 -15.73 1.39
C ALA A 265 3.13 -15.85 2.75
N ASP A 266 2.43 -15.54 3.86
CA ASP A 266 2.97 -15.67 5.21
C ASP A 266 3.41 -17.09 5.53
N VAL A 267 2.57 -18.08 5.23
CA VAL A 267 2.88 -19.50 5.45
C VAL A 267 4.09 -19.93 4.64
N TYR A 268 4.18 -19.54 3.37
CA TYR A 268 5.32 -19.89 2.52
C TYR A 268 6.61 -19.26 3.02
N LEU A 269 6.61 -17.93 3.20
CA LEU A 269 7.80 -17.18 3.61
C LEU A 269 8.33 -17.60 4.99
N THR A 270 7.43 -17.89 5.94
CA THR A 270 7.79 -18.40 7.27
C THR A 270 8.39 -19.79 7.19
N ARG A 271 7.80 -20.72 6.42
CA ARG A 271 8.34 -22.08 6.24
C ARG A 271 9.71 -22.11 5.58
N LYS A 272 9.98 -21.19 4.66
CA LYS A 272 11.28 -21.05 4.00
C LYS A 272 12.31 -20.30 4.86
N GLY A 273 11.90 -19.71 5.99
CA GLY A 273 12.78 -18.93 6.87
C GLY A 273 13.12 -17.53 6.36
N TYR A 274 12.38 -17.04 5.36
CA TYR A 274 12.52 -15.66 4.86
C TYR A 274 11.87 -14.64 5.79
N ARG A 275 10.83 -15.07 6.54
CA ARG A 275 10.09 -14.25 7.47
C ARG A 275 10.02 -14.93 8.85
N HIS A 276 10.05 -14.13 9.92
CA HIS A 276 9.78 -14.56 11.28
C HIS A 276 8.32 -14.26 11.66
N ALA A 277 7.71 -15.18 12.39
CA ALA A 277 6.32 -15.04 12.87
C ALA A 277 6.16 -13.91 13.90
#